data_da61d34282e67f19ab7062afeddd2f23
#
_entry.id   da61d34282e67f19ab7062afeddd2f23
#
_cell.length_a   1.000
_cell.length_b   1.000
_cell.length_c   1.000
_cell.angle_alpha   90.00
_cell.angle_beta   90.00
_cell.angle_gamma   90.00
#
_symmetry.space_group_name_H-M   'P 1'
#
loop_
_entity.id
_entity.type
_entity.pdbx_description
1 polymer ?
#
loop_
_entity_poly.entity_id
_entity_poly.type
_entity_poly.pdbx_seq_one_letter_code
_entity_poly.pdbx_strand_id
1 'polypeptide(L)'
;EIGSGLVGSEMCIRDSVHSHLETLEKNGYIRRDPTKPRAIEIVDDNFNLTRREVVNVPMIGQVAAGQPMLAVENIDAYFPIPAEYMPNAESFMLKVKGESMINAGIFDGDNIIVERCSTAQNGEMVVALVDDSATVKTFYKEDGHIRLQPENDAMDPIIVPDCKILGKVFGVFRLFR
;
A
#
# COMPACT_ATOMS: atom_id res chain seq x y z
N GLU A 1 -25.22 30.72 -52.29
CA GLU A 1 -26.08 29.84 -51.46
C GLU A 1 -25.24 28.68 -50.98
N ILE A 2 -24.86 28.72 -49.73
CA ILE A 2 -24.27 27.57 -49.04
C ILE A 2 -25.24 27.20 -47.94
N GLY A 3 -26.03 26.16 -48.20
CA GLY A 3 -27.05 25.63 -47.32
C GLY A 3 -26.48 24.78 -46.19
N SER A 4 -26.90 25.11 -45.02
CA SER A 4 -27.06 24.36 -43.76
C SER A 4 -27.02 22.84 -43.88
N GLY A 5 -26.01 22.21 -43.30
CA GLY A 5 -25.88 20.75 -43.24
C GLY A 5 -25.18 20.20 -42.00
N LEU A 6 -25.35 20.82 -40.79
CA LEU A 6 -24.68 20.36 -39.57
C LEU A 6 -25.57 20.24 -38.33
N VAL A 7 -26.91 20.22 -38.51
CA VAL A 7 -27.82 20.13 -37.31
C VAL A 7 -28.30 18.71 -37.03
N GLY A 8 -28.06 17.73 -37.91
CA GLY A 8 -28.58 16.36 -37.76
C GLY A 8 -27.78 15.40 -36.92
N SER A 9 -26.46 15.59 -36.72
CA SER A 9 -25.59 14.59 -36.07
C SER A 9 -25.54 14.69 -34.54
N GLU A 10 -25.64 15.89 -34.00
CA GLU A 10 -25.60 16.06 -32.51
C GLU A 10 -26.90 15.62 -31.83
N MET A 11 -28.04 15.76 -32.50
CA MET A 11 -29.32 15.33 -31.95
C MET A 11 -29.43 13.79 -31.89
N CYS A 12 -28.90 13.10 -32.89
CA CYS A 12 -28.90 11.64 -32.94
C CYS A 12 -28.01 11.00 -31.86
N ILE A 13 -26.90 11.62 -31.51
CA ILE A 13 -26.00 11.13 -30.45
C ILE A 13 -26.64 11.30 -29.06
N ARG A 14 -27.30 12.42 -28.80
CA ARG A 14 -27.98 12.68 -27.53
C ARG A 14 -29.13 11.71 -27.28
N ASP A 15 -29.93 11.45 -28.31
CA ASP A 15 -31.05 10.51 -28.23
C ASP A 15 -30.56 9.08 -28.01
N SER A 16 -29.47 8.69 -28.64
CA SER A 16 -28.82 7.39 -28.45
C SER A 16 -28.31 7.18 -27.01
N VAL A 17 -27.58 8.15 -26.43
CA VAL A 17 -27.08 8.09 -25.08
C VAL A 17 -28.24 8.05 -24.07
N HIS A 18 -29.27 8.87 -24.27
CA HIS A 18 -30.44 8.90 -23.39
C HIS A 18 -31.17 7.56 -23.38
N SER A 19 -31.40 6.97 -24.55
CA SER A 19 -32.05 5.67 -24.72
C SER A 19 -31.25 4.54 -24.05
N HIS A 20 -29.91 4.56 -24.15
CA HIS A 20 -29.07 3.58 -23.46
C HIS A 20 -29.14 3.73 -21.93
N LEU A 21 -29.11 4.95 -21.41
CA LEU A 21 -29.24 5.20 -19.97
C LEU A 21 -30.62 4.80 -19.42
N GLU A 22 -31.69 5.04 -20.18
CA GLU A 22 -33.03 4.57 -19.82
C GLU A 22 -33.12 3.04 -19.80
N THR A 23 -32.48 2.39 -20.77
CA THR A 23 -32.42 0.91 -20.83
C THR A 23 -31.67 0.34 -19.63
N LEU A 24 -30.54 0.94 -19.23
CA LEU A 24 -29.78 0.54 -18.06
C LEU A 24 -30.58 0.76 -16.76
N GLU A 25 -31.30 1.87 -16.64
CA GLU A 25 -32.15 2.17 -15.50
C GLU A 25 -33.33 1.20 -15.39
N LYS A 26 -34.00 0.91 -16.53
CA LYS A 26 -35.11 -0.03 -16.62
C LYS A 26 -34.68 -1.47 -16.27
N ASN A 27 -33.45 -1.84 -16.58
CA ASN A 27 -32.87 -3.14 -16.25
C ASN A 27 -32.28 -3.17 -14.82
N GLY A 28 -32.35 -2.07 -14.06
CA GLY A 28 -31.89 -2.01 -12.68
C GLY A 28 -30.38 -1.89 -12.52
N TYR A 29 -29.60 -1.63 -13.56
CA TYR A 29 -28.14 -1.46 -13.49
C TYR A 29 -27.72 -0.10 -12.97
N ILE A 30 -28.55 0.93 -13.20
CA ILE A 30 -28.31 2.28 -12.71
C ILE A 30 -29.58 2.86 -12.08
N ARG A 31 -29.40 3.82 -11.18
CA ARG A 31 -30.48 4.66 -10.63
C ARG A 31 -30.12 6.13 -10.81
N ARG A 32 -31.05 6.95 -11.24
CA ARG A 32 -30.92 8.39 -11.30
C ARG A 32 -31.65 9.06 -10.15
N ASP A 33 -31.01 10.02 -9.50
CA ASP A 33 -31.63 10.84 -8.48
C ASP A 33 -32.48 11.93 -9.15
N PRO A 34 -33.82 11.94 -8.95
CA PRO A 34 -34.68 12.95 -9.56
C PRO A 34 -34.34 14.38 -9.12
N THR A 35 -33.68 14.54 -7.95
CA THR A 35 -33.26 15.86 -7.43
C THR A 35 -31.91 16.29 -7.96
N LYS A 36 -31.13 15.37 -8.54
CA LYS A 36 -29.80 15.60 -9.11
C LYS A 36 -29.69 14.95 -10.49
N PRO A 37 -30.26 15.55 -11.54
CA PRO A 37 -30.43 14.91 -12.85
C PRO A 37 -29.11 14.50 -13.56
N ARG A 38 -27.94 14.90 -13.02
CA ARG A 38 -26.60 14.50 -13.51
C ARG A 38 -25.96 13.40 -12.65
N ALA A 39 -26.54 13.03 -11.53
CA ALA A 39 -26.04 11.96 -10.68
C ALA A 39 -26.60 10.61 -11.15
N ILE A 40 -25.73 9.72 -11.57
CA ILE A 40 -26.02 8.34 -11.94
C ILE A 40 -25.35 7.44 -10.89
N GLU A 41 -26.16 6.62 -10.22
CA GLU A 41 -25.71 5.63 -9.27
C GLU A 41 -25.77 4.25 -9.93
N ILE A 42 -24.71 3.47 -9.85
CA ILE A 42 -24.69 2.08 -10.32
C ILE A 42 -25.32 1.22 -9.24
N VAL A 43 -26.42 0.54 -9.60
CA VAL A 43 -27.14 -0.38 -8.71
C VAL A 43 -26.60 -1.78 -8.92
N ASP A 44 -25.44 -2.09 -8.31
CA ASP A 44 -24.91 -3.45 -8.27
C ASP A 44 -24.54 -3.78 -6.83
N ASP A 45 -25.29 -4.72 -6.24
CA ASP A 45 -25.01 -5.19 -4.87
C ASP A 45 -23.61 -5.79 -4.74
N ASN A 46 -23.06 -6.36 -5.82
CA ASN A 46 -21.69 -6.84 -5.87
C ASN A 46 -20.68 -5.69 -5.98
N PHE A 47 -21.05 -4.57 -6.62
CA PHE A 47 -20.17 -3.40 -6.76
C PHE A 47 -19.96 -2.67 -5.42
N ASN A 48 -20.95 -2.68 -4.54
CA ASN A 48 -20.85 -2.13 -3.17
C ASN A 48 -20.00 -3.04 -2.26
N LEU A 49 -20.00 -4.35 -2.48
CA LEU A 49 -19.15 -5.31 -1.75
C LEU A 49 -17.67 -5.20 -2.15
N THR A 50 -17.37 -4.68 -3.35
CA THR A 50 -16.01 -4.52 -3.88
C THR A 50 -15.43 -3.11 -3.67
N ARG A 51 -16.19 -2.13 -3.21
CA ARG A 51 -15.69 -0.79 -2.82
C ARG A 51 -15.10 -0.79 -1.42
N ARG A 52 -14.19 -1.72 -1.14
CA ARG A 52 -13.31 -1.54 0.02
C ARG A 52 -12.30 -0.45 -0.33
N GLU A 53 -12.19 0.52 0.54
CA GLU A 53 -11.12 1.51 0.46
C GLU A 53 -9.79 0.77 0.54
N VAL A 54 -8.92 1.02 -0.43
CA VAL A 54 -7.59 0.41 -0.48
C VAL A 54 -6.53 1.49 -0.38
N VAL A 55 -5.49 1.19 0.37
CA VAL A 55 -4.28 1.99 0.45
C VAL A 55 -3.25 1.37 -0.48
N ASN A 56 -2.72 2.16 -1.41
CA ASN A 56 -1.63 1.73 -2.27
C ASN A 56 -0.30 1.90 -1.53
N VAL A 57 0.22 0.81 -0.98
CA VAL A 57 1.46 0.80 -0.21
C VAL A 57 2.65 0.70 -1.17
N PRO A 58 3.61 1.67 -1.16
CA PRO A 58 4.78 1.63 -2.01
C PRO A 58 5.71 0.49 -1.61
N MET A 59 6.18 -0.27 -2.59
CA MET A 59 7.23 -1.28 -2.44
C MET A 59 8.57 -0.63 -2.76
N ILE A 60 9.47 -0.60 -1.78
CA ILE A 60 10.79 0.02 -1.88
C ILE A 60 11.80 -1.03 -2.30
N GLY A 61 12.50 -0.80 -3.41
CA GLY A 61 13.52 -1.73 -3.94
C GLY A 61 14.81 -1.71 -3.14
N GLN A 62 15.31 -0.53 -2.84
CA GLN A 62 16.53 -0.34 -2.06
C GLN A 62 16.38 0.81 -1.07
N VAL A 63 16.93 0.62 0.12
CA VAL A 63 17.07 1.67 1.11
C VAL A 63 18.52 2.08 1.19
N ALA A 64 18.81 3.31 0.79
CA ALA A 64 20.16 3.89 0.86
C ALA A 64 20.20 4.99 1.92
N ALA A 65 21.31 5.09 2.63
CA ALA A 65 21.55 6.18 3.56
C ALA A 65 21.62 7.52 2.80
N GLY A 66 21.08 8.57 3.41
CA GLY A 66 21.16 9.94 2.88
C GLY A 66 20.10 10.30 1.83
N GLN A 67 19.35 9.36 1.27
CA GLN A 67 18.24 9.64 0.36
C GLN A 67 16.88 9.52 1.05
N PRO A 68 15.86 10.29 0.62
CA PRO A 68 14.49 10.07 1.07
C PRO A 68 14.03 8.67 0.66
N MET A 69 13.66 7.84 1.62
CA MET A 69 13.28 6.43 1.37
C MET A 69 12.08 6.30 0.41
N LEU A 70 11.15 7.24 0.47
CA LEU A 70 9.97 7.30 -0.40
C LEU A 70 10.18 8.21 -1.63
N ALA A 71 11.43 8.46 -2.05
CA ALA A 71 11.67 9.08 -3.34
C ALA A 71 11.11 8.18 -4.46
N VAL A 72 10.50 8.80 -5.47
CA VAL A 72 9.82 8.06 -6.57
C VAL A 72 10.76 7.07 -7.27
N GLU A 73 12.04 7.40 -7.36
CA GLU A 73 13.09 6.56 -7.94
C GLU A 73 13.41 5.28 -7.16
N ASN A 74 13.00 5.21 -5.88
CA ASN A 74 13.19 4.04 -5.02
C ASN A 74 11.94 3.13 -4.96
N ILE A 75 10.83 3.53 -5.60
CA ILE A 75 9.57 2.78 -5.58
C ILE A 75 9.49 1.87 -6.81
N ASP A 76 9.57 0.56 -6.58
CA ASP A 76 9.47 -0.44 -7.65
C ASP A 76 8.02 -0.66 -8.10
N ALA A 77 7.08 -0.64 -7.18
CA ALA A 77 5.67 -0.92 -7.41
C ALA A 77 4.78 -0.39 -6.28
N TYR A 78 3.46 -0.49 -6.46
CA TYR A 78 2.48 -0.26 -5.40
C TYR A 78 1.66 -1.53 -5.16
N PHE A 79 1.43 -1.86 -3.89
CA PHE A 79 0.63 -2.99 -3.48
C PHE A 79 -0.67 -2.52 -2.79
N PRO A 80 -1.86 -2.87 -3.35
CA PRO A 80 -3.12 -2.45 -2.77
C PRO A 80 -3.49 -3.30 -1.55
N ILE A 81 -3.64 -2.68 -0.39
CA ILE A 81 -4.07 -3.33 0.85
C ILE A 81 -5.38 -2.67 1.30
N PRO A 82 -6.41 -3.44 1.73
CA PRO A 82 -7.63 -2.87 2.29
C PRO A 82 -7.31 -1.96 3.48
N ALA A 83 -7.92 -0.76 3.51
CA ALA A 83 -7.65 0.26 4.52
C ALA A 83 -7.92 -0.22 5.96
N GLU A 84 -8.84 -1.15 6.13
CA GLU A 84 -9.18 -1.75 7.42
C GLU A 84 -8.02 -2.50 8.11
N TYR A 85 -7.00 -2.92 7.33
CA TYR A 85 -5.79 -3.60 7.84
C TYR A 85 -4.60 -2.66 7.98
N MET A 86 -4.75 -1.39 7.60
CA MET A 86 -3.65 -0.44 7.60
C MET A 86 -3.65 0.43 8.85
N PRO A 87 -2.47 0.72 9.44
CA PRO A 87 -2.36 1.71 10.50
C PRO A 87 -2.68 3.11 9.96
N ASN A 88 -3.06 4.03 10.87
CA ASN A 88 -3.27 5.45 10.53
C ASN A 88 -1.95 6.21 10.33
N ALA A 89 -0.94 5.57 9.78
CA ALA A 89 0.37 6.14 9.53
C ALA A 89 0.86 5.76 8.13
N GLU A 90 1.81 6.55 7.63
CA GLU A 90 2.47 6.26 6.37
C GLU A 90 3.14 4.88 6.43
N SER A 91 2.92 4.05 5.41
CA SER A 91 3.42 2.68 5.37
C SER A 91 4.14 2.40 4.06
N PHE A 92 5.06 1.46 4.09
CA PHE A 92 5.80 1.00 2.93
C PHE A 92 6.09 -0.51 3.04
N MET A 93 6.46 -1.12 1.93
CA MET A 93 6.87 -2.52 1.87
C MET A 93 8.34 -2.63 1.51
N LEU A 94 9.00 -3.62 2.10
CA LEU A 94 10.37 -4.01 1.78
C LEU A 94 10.45 -5.50 1.52
N LYS A 95 11.27 -5.89 0.55
CA LYS A 95 11.62 -7.28 0.31
C LYS A 95 12.72 -7.71 1.28
N VAL A 96 12.45 -8.77 2.03
CA VAL A 96 13.40 -9.37 2.97
C VAL A 96 14.50 -10.11 2.21
N LYS A 97 15.74 -9.96 2.69
CA LYS A 97 16.90 -10.73 2.24
C LYS A 97 17.56 -11.38 3.45
N GLY A 98 17.79 -12.69 3.37
CA GLY A 98 18.45 -13.47 4.40
C GLY A 98 17.49 -14.08 5.43
N GLU A 99 18.08 -14.77 6.41
CA GLU A 99 17.39 -15.69 7.31
C GLU A 99 17.38 -15.22 8.79
N SER A 100 17.68 -13.94 9.03
CA SER A 100 17.86 -13.44 10.40
C SER A 100 16.58 -13.38 11.24
N MET A 101 15.39 -13.59 10.65
CA MET A 101 14.09 -13.46 11.32
C MET A 101 13.21 -14.71 11.16
N ILE A 102 13.82 -15.87 10.92
CA ILE A 102 13.09 -17.13 10.63
C ILE A 102 12.24 -17.59 11.81
N ASN A 103 12.70 -17.43 13.05
CA ASN A 103 11.96 -17.80 14.26
C ASN A 103 10.74 -16.88 14.48
N ALA A 104 10.73 -15.67 13.90
CA ALA A 104 9.57 -14.79 13.86
C ALA A 104 8.63 -15.06 12.65
N GLY A 105 8.92 -16.08 11.84
CA GLY A 105 8.12 -16.46 10.67
C GLY A 105 8.37 -15.60 9.44
N ILE A 106 9.42 -14.77 9.42
CA ILE A 106 9.84 -13.95 8.29
C ILE A 106 11.03 -14.63 7.60
N PHE A 107 10.85 -14.96 6.32
CA PHE A 107 11.83 -15.71 5.53
C PHE A 107 12.41 -14.89 4.39
N ASP A 108 13.51 -15.39 3.82
CA ASP A 108 14.09 -14.80 2.61
C ASP A 108 13.07 -14.73 1.48
N GLY A 109 13.01 -13.57 0.83
CA GLY A 109 12.07 -13.31 -0.27
C GLY A 109 10.68 -12.82 0.14
N ASP A 110 10.33 -12.80 1.43
CA ASP A 110 9.08 -12.20 1.92
C ASP A 110 9.02 -10.71 1.67
N ASN A 111 7.80 -10.19 1.60
CA ASN A 111 7.57 -8.75 1.62
C ASN A 111 7.00 -8.38 2.99
N ILE A 112 7.72 -7.58 3.75
CA ILE A 112 7.24 -7.03 5.02
C ILE A 112 6.51 -5.72 4.79
N ILE A 113 5.46 -5.50 5.58
CA ILE A 113 4.70 -4.26 5.61
C ILE A 113 5.12 -3.50 6.87
N VAL A 114 5.54 -2.26 6.67
CA VAL A 114 6.22 -1.46 7.69
C VAL A 114 5.45 -0.15 7.89
N GLU A 115 5.08 0.13 9.13
CA GLU A 115 4.57 1.42 9.58
C GLU A 115 5.74 2.36 9.81
N ARG A 116 5.76 3.49 9.13
CA ARG A 116 6.83 4.49 9.27
C ARG A 116 6.82 5.13 10.64
N CYS A 117 7.92 5.00 11.36
CA CYS A 117 8.14 5.66 12.64
C CYS A 117 9.64 5.85 12.89
N SER A 118 9.98 6.72 13.83
CA SER A 118 11.37 7.00 14.23
C SER A 118 11.73 6.43 15.59
N THR A 119 10.78 5.80 16.28
CA THR A 119 10.96 5.24 17.64
C THR A 119 10.32 3.87 17.73
N ALA A 120 10.85 3.02 18.61
CA ALA A 120 10.29 1.71 18.90
C ALA A 120 10.41 1.39 20.38
N GLN A 121 9.61 0.44 20.84
CA GLN A 121 9.66 -0.14 22.18
C GLN A 121 10.43 -1.47 22.16
N ASN A 122 10.94 -1.86 23.32
CA ASN A 122 11.63 -3.14 23.46
C ASN A 122 10.72 -4.31 23.08
N GLY A 123 11.23 -5.21 22.24
CA GLY A 123 10.49 -6.36 21.71
C GLY A 123 9.73 -6.11 20.40
N GLU A 124 9.71 -4.88 19.89
CA GLU A 124 9.10 -4.61 18.57
C GLU A 124 10.05 -4.98 17.42
N MET A 125 9.50 -5.57 16.37
CA MET A 125 10.24 -5.83 15.13
C MET A 125 10.34 -4.53 14.33
N VAL A 126 11.57 -4.13 14.02
CA VAL A 126 11.83 -2.87 13.32
C VAL A 126 12.65 -3.07 12.05
N VAL A 127 12.50 -2.12 11.15
CA VAL A 127 13.48 -1.87 10.10
C VAL A 127 14.41 -0.78 10.63
N ALA A 128 15.66 -1.13 10.86
CA ALA A 128 16.70 -0.20 11.34
C ALA A 128 17.76 -0.01 10.24
N LEU A 129 18.29 1.20 10.15
CA LEU A 129 19.45 1.51 9.34
C LEU A 129 20.67 1.39 10.24
N VAL A 130 21.54 0.45 9.90
CA VAL A 130 22.85 0.25 10.54
C VAL A 130 23.91 0.48 9.47
N ASP A 131 24.80 1.42 9.71
CA ASP A 131 25.69 1.96 8.70
C ASP A 131 24.86 2.45 7.48
N ASP A 132 25.04 1.87 6.31
CA ASP A 132 24.32 2.22 5.09
C ASP A 132 23.29 1.15 4.66
N SER A 133 22.98 0.19 5.53
CA SER A 133 22.14 -0.94 5.19
C SER A 133 20.91 -1.03 6.09
N ALA A 134 19.73 -1.23 5.47
CA ALA A 134 18.51 -1.54 6.20
C ALA A 134 18.51 -3.00 6.64
N THR A 135 18.15 -3.24 7.90
CA THR A 135 18.03 -4.59 8.48
C THR A 135 16.74 -4.72 9.28
N VAL A 136 16.17 -5.92 9.27
CA VAL A 136 15.00 -6.26 10.11
C VAL A 136 15.48 -7.02 11.32
N LYS A 137 15.16 -6.51 12.51
CA LYS A 137 15.54 -7.12 13.82
C LYS A 137 14.49 -6.80 14.87
N THR A 138 14.51 -7.54 15.95
CA THR A 138 13.78 -7.18 17.18
C THR A 138 14.61 -6.16 17.95
N PHE A 139 13.98 -5.04 18.29
CA PHE A 139 14.63 -3.88 18.91
C PHE A 139 14.64 -4.00 20.44
N TYR A 140 15.80 -3.71 21.03
CA TYR A 140 15.95 -3.54 22.46
C TYR A 140 16.85 -2.35 22.76
N LYS A 141 16.36 -1.41 23.54
CA LYS A 141 17.14 -0.31 24.10
C LYS A 141 17.61 -0.71 25.49
N GLU A 142 18.90 -0.81 25.65
CA GLU A 142 19.58 -1.22 26.89
C GLU A 142 20.44 -0.05 27.42
N ASP A 143 21.04 -0.21 28.60
CA ASP A 143 21.84 0.86 29.19
C ASP A 143 23.07 1.18 28.32
N GLY A 144 23.03 2.35 27.68
CA GLY A 144 24.12 2.89 26.87
C GLY A 144 24.25 2.32 25.45
N HIS A 145 23.36 1.43 25.01
CA HIS A 145 23.41 0.87 23.65
C HIS A 145 22.05 0.37 23.16
N ILE A 146 21.98 0.06 21.87
CA ILE A 146 20.87 -0.60 21.23
C ILE A 146 21.31 -2.00 20.82
N ARG A 147 20.50 -2.99 21.17
CA ARG A 147 20.64 -4.36 20.69
C ARG A 147 19.56 -4.64 19.65
N LEU A 148 20.00 -4.97 18.47
CA LEU A 148 19.16 -5.43 17.35
C LEU A 148 19.27 -6.97 17.29
N GLN A 149 18.26 -7.64 17.85
CA GLN A 149 18.23 -9.09 18.03
C GLN A 149 17.72 -9.76 16.75
N PRO A 150 18.48 -10.68 16.14
CA PRO A 150 17.94 -11.59 15.14
C PRO A 150 17.00 -12.60 15.82
N GLU A 151 15.94 -12.96 15.14
CA GLU A 151 15.08 -14.09 15.49
C GLU A 151 15.58 -15.34 14.73
N ASN A 152 16.82 -15.71 15.04
CA ASN A 152 17.52 -16.87 14.50
C ASN A 152 18.63 -17.26 15.49
N ASP A 153 18.55 -18.46 16.07
CA ASP A 153 19.46 -18.96 17.12
C ASP A 153 20.91 -19.13 16.61
N ALA A 154 21.12 -19.17 15.29
CA ALA A 154 22.44 -19.28 14.69
C ALA A 154 23.13 -17.93 14.45
N MET A 155 22.49 -16.82 14.80
CA MET A 155 22.99 -15.46 14.53
C MET A 155 23.16 -14.65 15.82
N ASP A 156 24.28 -13.96 15.93
CA ASP A 156 24.54 -13.05 17.05
C ASP A 156 23.80 -11.71 16.90
N PRO A 157 23.41 -11.06 18.00
CA PRO A 157 22.81 -9.74 17.99
C PRO A 157 23.80 -8.66 17.51
N ILE A 158 23.26 -7.64 16.84
CA ILE A 158 24.02 -6.45 16.47
C ILE A 158 23.91 -5.44 17.62
N ILE A 159 25.05 -5.05 18.18
CA ILE A 159 25.15 -4.06 19.25
C ILE A 159 25.70 -2.77 18.68
N VAL A 160 24.94 -1.69 18.80
CA VAL A 160 25.34 -0.37 18.31
C VAL A 160 25.06 0.71 19.35
N PRO A 161 25.83 1.80 19.41
CA PRO A 161 25.56 2.89 20.32
C PRO A 161 24.23 3.61 20.00
N ASP A 162 23.87 3.68 18.73
CA ASP A 162 22.62 4.25 18.23
C ASP A 162 22.31 3.68 16.84
N CYS A 163 21.02 3.71 16.44
CA CYS A 163 20.58 3.37 15.09
C CYS A 163 19.38 4.21 14.68
N LYS A 164 19.23 4.40 13.36
CA LYS A 164 18.06 5.08 12.82
C LYS A 164 16.95 4.05 12.55
N ILE A 165 15.83 4.20 13.27
CA ILE A 165 14.63 3.40 13.01
C ILE A 165 13.90 4.00 11.81
N LEU A 166 13.57 3.19 10.82
CA LEU A 166 12.82 3.54 9.62
C LEU A 166 11.33 3.23 9.77
N GLY A 167 10.99 2.23 10.59
CA GLY A 167 9.62 1.85 10.86
C GLY A 167 9.50 0.54 11.63
N LYS A 168 8.26 0.20 12.00
CA LYS A 168 7.88 -1.05 12.69
C LYS A 168 7.23 -2.00 11.71
N VAL A 169 7.62 -3.27 11.76
CA VAL A 169 7.00 -4.33 10.97
C VAL A 169 5.67 -4.71 11.61
N PHE A 170 4.58 -4.63 10.88
CA PHE A 170 3.27 -5.04 11.35
C PHE A 170 2.61 -6.13 10.50
N GLY A 171 3.19 -6.48 9.35
CA GLY A 171 2.66 -7.52 8.50
C GLY A 171 3.71 -8.15 7.60
N VAL A 172 3.37 -9.35 7.11
CA VAL A 172 4.17 -10.09 6.10
C VAL A 172 3.24 -10.52 4.98
N PHE A 173 3.70 -10.37 3.76
CA PHE A 173 3.03 -10.86 2.58
C PHE A 173 3.95 -11.84 1.84
N ARG A 174 3.49 -13.07 1.67
CA ARG A 174 4.20 -14.16 1.01
C ARG A 174 3.35 -14.82 -0.05
N LEU A 175 3.89 -14.99 -1.24
CA LEU A 175 3.31 -15.78 -2.31
C LEU A 175 4.07 -17.10 -2.43
N PHE A 176 3.35 -18.20 -2.39
CA PHE A 176 3.87 -19.51 -2.74
C PHE A 176 3.70 -19.71 -4.25
N ARG A 177 4.80 -19.88 -4.96
CA ARG A 177 4.83 -20.12 -6.41
C ARG A 177 5.41 -21.49 -6.68
#